data_62fadd25248b032330076433060862ea
#
_entry.id   62fadd25248b032330076433060862ea
#
_cell.length_a   1.000
_cell.length_b   1.000
_cell.length_c   1.000
_cell.angle_alpha   90.00
_cell.angle_beta   90.00
_cell.angle_gamma   90.00
#
_symmetry.space_group_name_H-M   'P 1'
#
loop_
_entity.id
_entity.type
_entity.pdbx_description
1 polymer ?
#
loop_
_entity_poly.entity_id
_entity_poly.type
_entity_poly.pdbx_seq_one_letter_code
_entity_poly.pdbx_strand_id
1 'polypeptide(L)'
;MGEKVINAALLGLGTVGTGVYKVLKNQEEEMTAKIGCKVKIRKILVRNLEKAAGKVDDPAVLTNSWENIKADPSIDIIIELIGGIEPARTYILDALHAGKHVVTANKDLIAVHGKELMDTARASHVDFLFEAAVAGGIPIIRPLKQCLAGNHMSEVMGIVNGTTNFILTKMSQENMEFKDALALATELGYAEADPTADIDGLDAGRKVAILASVAFNSRVVFDDVYIEGITKISAKDIRYAKEMGCAIKLLGVARNTESGVEAYVCPMLIPNDHPLATVNDSYNAVFVHGDAVEDAMFFGRGAGELPTASAVVGDIFDIVRNMEAGCCGRIGCTCYKQLPVKKMEDTYNRYFLRLHVEDRCGVLAEMTEVFAKYHVSIAQIIQKDSQNQDDHLAEVVVITSKVREGDFKTAVQELSNKSSVKRISKTIRVYRK
;
A
#
# COMPACT_ATOMS: atom_id res chain seq x y z
N MET A 1 -10.50 -14.79 42.41
CA MET A 1 -11.24 -14.75 41.14
C MET A 1 -10.41 -15.56 40.15
N GLY A 2 -10.99 -16.53 39.41
CA GLY A 2 -10.25 -17.27 38.39
C GLY A 2 -9.75 -16.30 37.33
N GLU A 3 -8.56 -16.53 36.81
CA GLU A 3 -7.94 -15.72 35.75
C GLU A 3 -8.81 -15.81 34.49
N LYS A 4 -9.33 -14.67 34.01
CA LYS A 4 -10.20 -14.63 32.81
C LYS A 4 -9.39 -15.01 31.60
N VAL A 5 -9.91 -15.88 30.77
CA VAL A 5 -9.27 -16.35 29.52
C VAL A 5 -10.18 -16.03 28.34
N ILE A 6 -9.61 -15.33 27.36
CA ILE A 6 -10.21 -15.09 26.06
C ILE A 6 -9.64 -16.10 25.08
N ASN A 7 -10.50 -16.85 24.41
CA ASN A 7 -10.11 -17.88 23.47
C ASN A 7 -10.14 -17.36 22.04
N ALA A 8 -9.06 -17.56 21.31
CA ALA A 8 -8.96 -17.25 19.91
C ALA A 8 -8.77 -18.49 19.03
N ALA A 9 -9.26 -18.43 17.81
CA ALA A 9 -8.92 -19.38 16.77
C ALA A 9 -8.12 -18.69 15.67
N LEU A 10 -7.05 -19.36 15.25
CA LEU A 10 -6.15 -18.87 14.20
C LEU A 10 -6.45 -19.60 12.89
N LEU A 11 -6.81 -18.87 11.84
CA LEU A 11 -7.02 -19.41 10.51
C LEU A 11 -5.76 -19.19 9.67
N GLY A 12 -4.99 -20.26 9.48
CA GLY A 12 -3.72 -20.25 8.77
C GLY A 12 -2.49 -20.16 9.68
N LEU A 13 -1.52 -21.05 9.45
CA LEU A 13 -0.24 -21.13 10.16
C LEU A 13 0.93 -20.95 9.17
N GLY A 14 0.79 -19.93 8.28
CA GLY A 14 1.83 -19.45 7.39
C GLY A 14 2.82 -18.54 8.14
N THR A 15 3.56 -17.71 7.42
CA THR A 15 4.55 -16.78 8.02
C THR A 15 3.92 -15.93 9.12
N VAL A 16 2.86 -15.19 8.82
CA VAL A 16 2.23 -14.29 9.80
C VAL A 16 1.56 -15.07 10.94
N GLY A 17 0.83 -16.13 10.62
CA GLY A 17 0.16 -16.97 11.65
C GLY A 17 1.14 -17.60 12.63
N THR A 18 2.30 -18.06 12.14
CA THR A 18 3.38 -18.56 13.01
C THR A 18 3.92 -17.45 13.91
N GLY A 19 4.10 -16.24 13.37
CA GLY A 19 4.51 -15.07 14.15
C GLY A 19 3.50 -14.72 15.25
N VAL A 20 2.19 -14.68 14.93
CA VAL A 20 1.13 -14.43 15.92
C VAL A 20 1.14 -15.47 17.04
N TYR A 21 1.24 -16.76 16.69
CA TYR A 21 1.34 -17.84 17.68
C TYR A 21 2.55 -17.66 18.60
N LYS A 22 3.73 -17.35 18.02
CA LYS A 22 4.95 -17.11 18.80
C LYS A 22 4.84 -15.89 19.72
N VAL A 23 4.30 -14.78 19.24
CA VAL A 23 4.17 -13.55 20.04
C VAL A 23 3.22 -13.77 21.22
N LEU A 24 2.02 -14.32 20.95
CA LEU A 24 1.04 -14.61 21.99
C LEU A 24 1.59 -15.56 23.07
N LYS A 25 2.37 -16.56 22.66
CA LYS A 25 3.00 -17.50 23.60
C LYS A 25 4.14 -16.87 24.40
N ASN A 26 5.09 -16.25 23.71
CA ASN A 26 6.35 -15.80 24.34
C ASN A 26 6.14 -14.58 25.25
N GLN A 27 5.07 -13.83 25.07
CA GLN A 27 4.79 -12.61 25.83
C GLN A 27 3.50 -12.75 26.68
N GLU A 28 3.02 -13.98 26.94
CA GLU A 28 1.74 -14.23 27.65
C GLU A 28 1.66 -13.47 28.98
N GLU A 29 2.69 -13.52 29.80
CA GLU A 29 2.71 -12.87 31.12
C GLU A 29 2.65 -11.33 31.01
N GLU A 30 3.48 -10.74 30.15
CA GLU A 30 3.50 -9.29 29.95
C GLU A 30 2.19 -8.79 29.33
N MET A 31 1.64 -9.55 28.39
CA MET A 31 0.38 -9.25 27.73
C MET A 31 -0.78 -9.32 28.75
N THR A 32 -0.81 -10.37 29.56
CA THR A 32 -1.82 -10.53 30.61
C THR A 32 -1.78 -9.36 31.61
N ALA A 33 -0.59 -8.92 31.98
CA ALA A 33 -0.44 -7.75 32.86
C ALA A 33 -0.96 -6.46 32.22
N LYS A 34 -0.85 -6.31 30.87
CA LYS A 34 -1.32 -5.12 30.15
C LYS A 34 -2.84 -5.08 29.91
N ILE A 35 -3.47 -6.22 29.75
CA ILE A 35 -4.90 -6.31 29.35
C ILE A 35 -5.80 -6.96 30.42
N GLY A 36 -5.23 -7.49 31.52
CA GLY A 36 -5.99 -8.03 32.64
C GLY A 36 -6.52 -9.45 32.45
N CYS A 37 -6.27 -10.10 31.32
CA CYS A 37 -6.72 -11.46 31.02
C CYS A 37 -5.73 -12.19 30.10
N LYS A 38 -5.83 -13.53 30.06
CA LYS A 38 -5.04 -14.35 29.11
C LYS A 38 -5.73 -14.46 27.77
N VAL A 39 -4.95 -14.41 26.69
CA VAL A 39 -5.42 -14.76 25.35
C VAL A 39 -4.80 -16.10 24.95
N LYS A 40 -5.65 -17.10 24.67
CA LYS A 40 -5.21 -18.46 24.30
C LYS A 40 -5.67 -18.85 22.90
N ILE A 41 -4.76 -19.39 22.11
CA ILE A 41 -5.11 -20.03 20.83
C ILE A 41 -5.69 -21.42 21.15
N ARG A 42 -7.01 -21.56 20.99
CA ARG A 42 -7.74 -22.79 21.27
C ARG A 42 -7.77 -23.73 20.07
N LYS A 43 -7.84 -23.19 18.86
CA LYS A 43 -7.85 -23.95 17.61
C LYS A 43 -7.04 -23.20 16.53
N ILE A 44 -6.40 -23.99 15.66
CA ILE A 44 -5.67 -23.49 14.49
C ILE A 44 -6.14 -24.24 13.25
N LEU A 45 -6.74 -23.53 12.31
CA LEU A 45 -7.17 -24.10 11.03
C LEU A 45 -6.00 -24.18 10.06
N VAL A 46 -5.68 -25.38 9.58
CA VAL A 46 -4.63 -25.62 8.59
C VAL A 46 -5.08 -26.66 7.56
N ARG A 47 -4.54 -26.58 6.34
CA ARG A 47 -4.84 -27.55 5.28
C ARG A 47 -4.16 -28.91 5.52
N ASN A 48 -2.94 -28.89 6.06
CA ASN A 48 -2.12 -30.09 6.29
C ASN A 48 -1.68 -30.13 7.77
N LEU A 49 -2.27 -31.05 8.51
CA LEU A 49 -2.04 -31.23 9.95
C LEU A 49 -0.59 -31.68 10.24
N GLU A 50 -0.07 -32.62 9.43
CA GLU A 50 1.27 -33.18 9.64
C GLU A 50 2.36 -32.09 9.48
N LYS A 51 2.25 -31.29 8.40
CA LYS A 51 3.19 -30.18 8.15
C LYS A 51 3.11 -29.08 9.23
N ALA A 52 1.96 -28.92 9.85
CA ALA A 52 1.72 -27.91 10.87
C ALA A 52 2.15 -28.37 12.28
N ALA A 53 2.14 -29.69 12.55
CA ALA A 53 2.40 -30.25 13.88
C ALA A 53 3.74 -29.80 14.48
N GLY A 54 4.79 -29.68 13.66
CA GLY A 54 6.11 -29.22 14.11
C GLY A 54 6.21 -27.72 14.41
N LYS A 55 5.14 -26.93 14.19
CA LYS A 55 5.12 -25.47 14.42
C LYS A 55 4.43 -25.05 15.70
N VAL A 56 3.78 -25.98 16.40
CA VAL A 56 3.03 -25.76 17.64
C VAL A 56 3.47 -26.73 18.72
N ASP A 57 3.30 -26.35 20.00
CA ASP A 57 3.68 -27.19 21.12
C ASP A 57 2.70 -28.36 21.33
N ASP A 58 1.41 -28.10 21.16
CA ASP A 58 0.34 -29.08 21.30
C ASP A 58 -0.39 -29.27 19.97
N PRO A 59 -0.13 -30.34 19.24
CA PRO A 59 -0.84 -30.64 17.99
C PRO A 59 -2.37 -30.80 18.13
N ALA A 60 -2.90 -30.98 19.34
CA ALA A 60 -4.35 -31.11 19.57
C ALA A 60 -5.12 -29.80 19.28
N VAL A 61 -4.42 -28.65 19.18
CA VAL A 61 -5.04 -27.40 18.76
C VAL A 61 -5.29 -27.33 17.25
N LEU A 62 -4.64 -28.20 16.46
CA LEU A 62 -4.74 -28.19 15.00
C LEU A 62 -6.05 -28.81 14.53
N THR A 63 -6.66 -28.23 13.52
CA THR A 63 -7.83 -28.76 12.83
C THR A 63 -7.77 -28.41 11.33
N ASN A 64 -8.39 -29.27 10.50
CA ASN A 64 -8.61 -28.98 9.08
C ASN A 64 -10.10 -28.70 8.76
N SER A 65 -10.94 -28.62 9.81
CA SER A 65 -12.37 -28.38 9.70
C SER A 65 -12.73 -27.00 10.25
N TRP A 66 -13.33 -26.15 9.41
CA TRP A 66 -13.93 -24.90 9.83
C TRP A 66 -15.08 -25.08 10.80
N GLU A 67 -15.91 -26.11 10.57
CA GLU A 67 -17.07 -26.40 11.42
C GLU A 67 -16.68 -26.64 12.88
N ASN A 68 -15.51 -27.23 13.14
CA ASN A 68 -15.00 -27.43 14.50
C ASN A 68 -14.66 -26.11 15.22
N ILE A 69 -14.42 -25.03 14.47
CA ILE A 69 -14.16 -23.69 15.01
C ILE A 69 -15.47 -22.90 15.10
N LYS A 70 -16.26 -22.91 14.05
CA LYS A 70 -17.54 -22.20 13.96
C LYS A 70 -18.49 -22.62 15.08
N ALA A 71 -18.62 -23.94 15.29
CA ALA A 71 -19.53 -24.52 16.29
C ALA A 71 -19.03 -24.41 17.76
N ASP A 72 -17.77 -24.03 18.00
CA ASP A 72 -17.26 -23.90 19.37
C ASP A 72 -17.69 -22.54 19.98
N PRO A 73 -18.61 -22.55 20.96
CA PRO A 73 -19.12 -21.32 21.58
C PRO A 73 -18.09 -20.67 22.51
N SER A 74 -17.02 -21.39 22.86
CA SER A 74 -15.98 -20.86 23.74
C SER A 74 -14.94 -20.00 23.01
N ILE A 75 -14.98 -19.95 21.66
CA ILE A 75 -14.09 -19.12 20.87
C ILE A 75 -14.69 -17.74 20.71
N ASP A 76 -13.98 -16.73 21.20
CA ASP A 76 -14.39 -15.33 21.22
C ASP A 76 -13.88 -14.55 19.98
N ILE A 77 -12.65 -14.88 19.53
CA ILE A 77 -11.94 -14.12 18.48
C ILE A 77 -11.48 -15.07 17.36
N ILE A 78 -11.74 -14.67 16.12
CA ILE A 78 -11.18 -15.31 14.92
C ILE A 78 -10.05 -14.44 14.37
N ILE A 79 -8.89 -15.04 14.13
CA ILE A 79 -7.71 -14.38 13.57
C ILE A 79 -7.51 -14.97 12.16
N GLU A 80 -7.95 -14.25 11.12
CA GLU A 80 -7.89 -14.72 9.74
C GLU A 80 -6.57 -14.28 9.06
N LEU A 81 -5.75 -15.27 8.67
CA LEU A 81 -4.44 -15.10 8.04
C LEU A 81 -4.22 -16.11 6.90
N ILE A 82 -5.29 -16.58 6.27
CA ILE A 82 -5.20 -17.53 5.14
C ILE A 82 -5.04 -16.82 3.80
N GLY A 83 -5.50 -15.57 3.71
CA GLY A 83 -5.43 -14.75 2.49
C GLY A 83 -6.40 -15.19 1.38
N GLY A 84 -6.42 -14.42 0.28
CA GLY A 84 -7.35 -14.61 -0.82
C GLY A 84 -8.79 -14.16 -0.48
N ILE A 85 -9.73 -14.33 -1.41
CA ILE A 85 -11.12 -13.92 -1.20
C ILE A 85 -11.91 -15.07 -0.55
N GLU A 86 -11.96 -16.22 -1.20
CA GLU A 86 -12.64 -17.41 -0.65
C GLU A 86 -11.60 -18.48 -0.28
N PRO A 87 -11.76 -19.20 0.80
CA PRO A 87 -12.91 -19.22 1.72
C PRO A 87 -12.87 -18.18 2.86
N ALA A 88 -11.91 -17.25 2.86
CA ALA A 88 -11.72 -16.27 3.95
C ALA A 88 -12.99 -15.45 4.19
N ARG A 89 -13.63 -14.94 3.11
CA ARG A 89 -14.88 -14.18 3.19
C ARG A 89 -15.99 -14.95 3.89
N THR A 90 -16.22 -16.19 3.45
CA THR A 90 -17.23 -17.06 4.05
C THR A 90 -16.95 -17.28 5.54
N TYR A 91 -15.71 -17.61 5.92
CA TYR A 91 -15.35 -17.85 7.32
C TYR A 91 -15.50 -16.60 8.21
N ILE A 92 -15.14 -15.45 7.70
CA ILE A 92 -15.31 -14.18 8.42
C ILE A 92 -16.80 -13.88 8.62
N LEU A 93 -17.63 -13.97 7.57
CA LEU A 93 -19.06 -13.72 7.67
C LEU A 93 -19.73 -14.68 8.66
N ASP A 94 -19.40 -15.97 8.60
CA ASP A 94 -19.88 -16.97 9.55
C ASP A 94 -19.50 -16.60 10.99
N ALA A 95 -18.25 -16.16 11.22
CA ALA A 95 -17.78 -15.76 12.54
C ALA A 95 -18.53 -14.55 13.06
N LEU A 96 -18.68 -13.52 12.23
CA LEU A 96 -19.40 -12.28 12.60
C LEU A 96 -20.87 -12.56 12.94
N HIS A 97 -21.57 -13.38 12.13
CA HIS A 97 -22.94 -13.79 12.41
C HIS A 97 -23.07 -14.62 13.69
N ALA A 98 -22.02 -15.38 14.05
CA ALA A 98 -21.97 -16.13 15.31
C ALA A 98 -21.60 -15.25 16.52
N GLY A 99 -21.48 -13.92 16.36
CA GLY A 99 -21.12 -13.01 17.43
C GLY A 99 -19.63 -13.06 17.85
N LYS A 100 -18.76 -13.61 16.99
CA LYS A 100 -17.31 -13.67 17.24
C LYS A 100 -16.61 -12.46 16.67
N HIS A 101 -15.65 -11.92 17.41
CA HIS A 101 -14.80 -10.83 16.94
C HIS A 101 -13.82 -11.33 15.87
N VAL A 102 -13.40 -10.45 14.96
CA VAL A 102 -12.48 -10.84 13.88
C VAL A 102 -11.32 -9.88 13.76
N VAL A 103 -10.11 -10.43 13.61
CA VAL A 103 -8.89 -9.72 13.19
C VAL A 103 -8.42 -10.34 11.88
N THR A 104 -8.05 -9.50 10.90
CA THR A 104 -7.52 -9.98 9.61
C THR A 104 -6.37 -9.14 9.09
N ALA A 105 -5.46 -9.76 8.34
CA ALA A 105 -4.41 -9.10 7.55
C ALA A 105 -4.71 -9.13 6.04
N ASN A 106 -5.91 -9.54 5.64
CA ASN A 106 -6.29 -9.84 4.26
C ASN A 106 -6.69 -8.59 3.48
N LYS A 107 -5.69 -7.90 2.95
CA LYS A 107 -5.89 -6.68 2.15
C LYS A 107 -6.76 -6.89 0.91
N ASP A 108 -6.65 -8.08 0.26
CA ASP A 108 -7.42 -8.40 -0.94
C ASP A 108 -8.91 -8.41 -0.63
N LEU A 109 -9.28 -9.06 0.46
CA LEU A 109 -10.65 -9.14 0.92
C LEU A 109 -11.20 -7.78 1.37
N ILE A 110 -10.41 -7.00 2.11
CA ILE A 110 -10.83 -5.66 2.58
C ILE A 110 -11.01 -4.68 1.42
N ALA A 111 -10.12 -4.71 0.42
CA ALA A 111 -10.19 -3.81 -0.74
C ALA A 111 -11.44 -4.06 -1.60
N VAL A 112 -11.96 -5.28 -1.63
CA VAL A 112 -13.11 -5.67 -2.45
C VAL A 112 -14.41 -5.75 -1.63
N HIS A 113 -14.41 -6.46 -0.51
CA HIS A 113 -15.59 -6.79 0.29
C HIS A 113 -15.66 -6.09 1.66
N GLY A 114 -14.75 -5.15 1.94
CA GLY A 114 -14.66 -4.52 3.27
C GLY A 114 -15.98 -3.88 3.75
N LYS A 115 -16.82 -3.33 2.84
CA LYS A 115 -18.13 -2.78 3.23
C LYS A 115 -19.04 -3.85 3.84
N GLU A 116 -19.22 -4.97 3.14
CA GLU A 116 -20.06 -6.08 3.59
C GLU A 116 -19.62 -6.59 4.96
N LEU A 117 -18.32 -6.80 5.15
CA LEU A 117 -17.75 -7.31 6.39
C LEU A 117 -17.93 -6.34 7.56
N MET A 118 -17.70 -5.04 7.32
CA MET A 118 -17.87 -4.01 8.34
C MET A 118 -19.34 -3.78 8.71
N ASP A 119 -20.25 -3.83 7.73
CA ASP A 119 -21.68 -3.71 7.96
C ASP A 119 -22.21 -4.91 8.75
N THR A 120 -21.73 -6.14 8.43
CA THR A 120 -22.06 -7.36 9.19
C THR A 120 -21.54 -7.28 10.62
N ALA A 121 -20.29 -6.87 10.83
CA ALA A 121 -19.72 -6.71 12.16
C ALA A 121 -20.52 -5.69 13.00
N ARG A 122 -20.92 -4.56 12.41
CA ARG A 122 -21.77 -3.56 13.06
C ARG A 122 -23.12 -4.15 13.45
N ALA A 123 -23.77 -4.89 12.54
CA ALA A 123 -25.07 -5.49 12.80
C ALA A 123 -25.01 -6.56 13.92
N SER A 124 -23.89 -7.26 14.04
CA SER A 124 -23.62 -8.26 15.07
C SER A 124 -23.03 -7.69 16.36
N HIS A 125 -22.80 -6.38 16.46
CA HIS A 125 -22.19 -5.70 17.61
C HIS A 125 -20.83 -6.28 18.04
N VAL A 126 -20.00 -6.68 17.06
CA VAL A 126 -18.64 -7.20 17.28
C VAL A 126 -17.58 -6.33 16.62
N ASP A 127 -16.35 -6.44 17.08
CA ASP A 127 -15.21 -5.76 16.45
C ASP A 127 -14.73 -6.53 15.24
N PHE A 128 -14.40 -5.79 14.16
CA PHE A 128 -13.72 -6.26 12.97
C PHE A 128 -12.53 -5.34 12.68
N LEU A 129 -11.32 -5.82 12.96
CA LEU A 129 -10.09 -5.03 12.90
C LEU A 129 -9.12 -5.61 11.85
N PHE A 130 -8.33 -4.72 11.21
CA PHE A 130 -7.50 -5.08 10.07
C PHE A 130 -6.24 -4.22 9.94
N GLU A 131 -5.61 -3.84 11.06
CA GLU A 131 -4.38 -3.02 11.06
C GLU A 131 -3.31 -3.63 10.17
N ALA A 132 -3.10 -4.95 10.25
CA ALA A 132 -2.09 -5.67 9.49
C ALA A 132 -2.36 -5.76 7.97
N ALA A 133 -3.52 -5.35 7.49
CA ALA A 133 -3.85 -5.36 6.05
C ALA A 133 -3.07 -4.30 5.25
N VAL A 134 -2.59 -3.23 5.90
CA VAL A 134 -1.82 -2.17 5.26
C VAL A 134 -0.53 -1.91 6.02
N ALA A 135 0.60 -1.83 5.31
CA ALA A 135 1.92 -1.48 5.85
C ALA A 135 2.43 -2.40 6.98
N GLY A 136 1.90 -3.62 7.08
CA GLY A 136 2.40 -4.70 7.94
C GLY A 136 2.56 -4.31 9.41
N GLY A 137 3.79 -4.10 9.85
CA GLY A 137 4.10 -3.73 11.23
C GLY A 137 3.94 -2.24 11.55
N ILE A 138 3.63 -1.39 10.56
CA ILE A 138 3.45 0.05 10.74
C ILE A 138 1.99 0.33 11.16
N PRO A 139 1.73 0.88 12.34
CA PRO A 139 0.38 1.28 12.72
C PRO A 139 -0.07 2.48 11.88
N ILE A 140 -1.13 2.33 11.09
CA ILE A 140 -1.67 3.40 10.24
C ILE A 140 -3.20 3.45 10.23
N ILE A 141 -3.89 2.32 10.20
CA ILE A 141 -5.36 2.27 10.16
C ILE A 141 -5.93 2.83 11.47
N ARG A 142 -5.41 2.38 12.60
CA ARG A 142 -5.82 2.86 13.93
C ARG A 142 -5.46 4.33 14.16
N PRO A 143 -4.24 4.80 13.86
CA PRO A 143 -3.94 6.22 13.91
C PRO A 143 -4.88 7.08 13.08
N LEU A 144 -5.19 6.72 11.84
CA LEU A 144 -6.14 7.48 11.01
C LEU A 144 -7.55 7.52 11.60
N LYS A 145 -8.02 6.38 12.16
CA LYS A 145 -9.37 6.27 12.72
C LYS A 145 -9.52 6.88 14.12
N GLN A 146 -8.44 6.98 14.89
CA GLN A 146 -8.49 7.38 16.31
C GLN A 146 -7.62 8.60 16.60
N CYS A 147 -6.29 8.50 16.45
CA CYS A 147 -5.36 9.56 16.85
C CYS A 147 -5.51 10.82 16.00
N LEU A 148 -5.77 10.64 14.71
CA LEU A 148 -5.89 11.71 13.71
C LEU A 148 -7.36 12.03 13.35
N ALA A 149 -8.34 11.44 14.05
CA ALA A 149 -9.76 11.58 13.74
C ALA A 149 -10.28 13.03 13.83
N GLY A 150 -9.59 13.89 14.56
CA GLY A 150 -9.92 15.32 14.65
C GLY A 150 -9.43 16.17 13.47
N ASN A 151 -8.76 15.57 12.48
CA ASN A 151 -8.22 16.28 11.33
C ASN A 151 -9.08 16.08 10.07
N HIS A 152 -9.07 17.08 9.20
CA HIS A 152 -9.48 16.91 7.82
C HIS A 152 -8.27 16.47 7.00
N MET A 153 -8.21 15.16 6.69
CA MET A 153 -7.11 14.61 5.91
C MET A 153 -7.25 15.00 4.43
N SER A 154 -6.23 15.66 3.88
CA SER A 154 -6.20 16.08 2.47
C SER A 154 -5.35 15.16 1.59
N GLU A 155 -4.28 14.54 2.15
CA GLU A 155 -3.41 13.63 1.41
C GLU A 155 -2.95 12.48 2.29
N VAL A 156 -2.94 11.28 1.71
CA VAL A 156 -2.22 10.11 2.21
C VAL A 156 -1.35 9.58 1.08
N MET A 157 -0.05 9.48 1.32
CA MET A 157 0.91 9.02 0.33
C MET A 157 1.87 8.04 0.98
N GLY A 158 2.27 6.97 0.26
CA GLY A 158 3.17 6.01 0.88
C GLY A 158 3.98 5.15 -0.08
N ILE A 159 5.11 4.71 0.45
CA ILE A 159 5.88 3.56 -0.05
C ILE A 159 5.31 2.36 0.70
N VAL A 160 4.38 1.64 0.07
CA VAL A 160 3.61 0.57 0.72
C VAL A 160 3.93 -0.83 0.18
N ASN A 161 4.95 -0.93 -0.67
CA ASN A 161 5.47 -2.21 -1.17
C ASN A 161 7.00 -2.25 -0.98
N GLY A 162 7.48 -3.18 -0.15
CA GLY A 162 8.90 -3.30 0.20
C GLY A 162 9.76 -3.83 -0.95
N THR A 163 9.23 -4.74 -1.77
CA THR A 163 9.94 -5.35 -2.91
C THR A 163 10.32 -4.29 -3.94
N THR A 164 9.36 -3.47 -4.36
CA THR A 164 9.60 -2.40 -5.33
C THR A 164 10.51 -1.30 -4.78
N ASN A 165 10.38 -0.97 -3.49
CA ASN A 165 11.28 0.00 -2.88
C ASN A 165 12.72 -0.53 -2.80
N PHE A 166 12.91 -1.82 -2.49
CA PHE A 166 14.23 -2.46 -2.52
C PHE A 166 14.84 -2.40 -3.91
N ILE A 167 14.10 -2.81 -4.96
CA ILE A 167 14.55 -2.77 -6.35
C ILE A 167 14.99 -1.35 -6.75
N LEU A 168 14.15 -0.33 -6.54
CA LEU A 168 14.47 1.05 -6.87
C LEU A 168 15.65 1.60 -6.05
N THR A 169 15.81 1.14 -4.80
CA THR A 169 16.97 1.48 -3.97
C THR A 169 18.26 0.92 -4.57
N LYS A 170 18.29 -0.34 -4.97
CA LYS A 170 19.47 -0.97 -5.62
C LYS A 170 19.80 -0.34 -6.96
N MET A 171 18.78 -0.07 -7.79
CA MET A 171 18.97 0.68 -9.03
C MET A 171 19.57 2.08 -8.76
N SER A 172 19.14 2.73 -7.69
CA SER A 172 19.65 4.06 -7.34
C SER A 172 21.04 4.02 -6.72
N GLN A 173 21.27 3.24 -5.68
CA GLN A 173 22.51 3.27 -4.91
C GLN A 173 23.65 2.52 -5.58
N GLU A 174 23.38 1.42 -6.26
CA GLU A 174 24.36 0.53 -6.88
C GLU A 174 24.38 0.63 -8.41
N ASN A 175 23.59 1.53 -9.01
CA ASN A 175 23.44 1.72 -10.46
C ASN A 175 23.06 0.42 -11.22
N MET A 176 22.32 -0.47 -10.56
CA MET A 176 21.86 -1.72 -11.15
C MET A 176 20.79 -1.47 -12.22
N GLU A 177 20.74 -2.31 -13.25
CA GLU A 177 19.59 -2.38 -14.13
C GLU A 177 18.41 -3.08 -13.42
N PHE A 178 17.19 -2.80 -13.87
CA PHE A 178 15.96 -3.33 -13.25
C PHE A 178 15.99 -4.86 -13.11
N LYS A 179 16.45 -5.58 -14.16
CA LYS A 179 16.49 -7.04 -14.16
C LYS A 179 17.43 -7.60 -13.09
N ASP A 180 18.59 -6.98 -12.92
CA ASP A 180 19.61 -7.43 -11.96
C ASP A 180 19.13 -7.14 -10.52
N ALA A 181 18.52 -5.96 -10.29
CA ALA A 181 17.94 -5.61 -9.00
C ALA A 181 16.76 -6.52 -8.62
N LEU A 182 15.92 -6.92 -9.60
CA LEU A 182 14.84 -7.89 -9.38
C LEU A 182 15.39 -9.29 -9.06
N ALA A 183 16.42 -9.75 -9.78
CA ALA A 183 17.07 -11.04 -9.51
C ALA A 183 17.63 -11.08 -8.09
N LEU A 184 18.32 -10.01 -7.67
CA LEU A 184 18.83 -9.88 -6.30
C LEU A 184 17.71 -9.88 -5.26
N ALA A 185 16.59 -9.19 -5.54
CA ALA A 185 15.42 -9.19 -4.65
C ALA A 185 14.84 -10.60 -4.47
N THR A 186 14.83 -11.41 -5.54
CA THR A 186 14.36 -12.81 -5.50
C THR A 186 15.33 -13.69 -4.71
N GLU A 187 16.63 -13.55 -4.94
CA GLU A 187 17.68 -14.30 -4.22
C GLU A 187 17.60 -14.05 -2.70
N LEU A 188 17.38 -12.80 -2.31
CA LEU A 188 17.28 -12.40 -0.90
C LEU A 188 15.89 -12.66 -0.28
N GLY A 189 14.93 -13.19 -1.07
CA GLY A 189 13.59 -13.54 -0.59
C GLY A 189 12.66 -12.33 -0.40
N TYR A 190 12.98 -11.17 -0.95
CA TYR A 190 12.09 -10.01 -0.99
C TYR A 190 11.05 -10.11 -2.11
N ALA A 191 11.36 -10.78 -3.21
CA ALA A 191 10.43 -11.07 -4.29
C ALA A 191 10.14 -12.58 -4.35
N GLU A 192 8.88 -12.94 -4.61
CA GLU A 192 8.48 -14.31 -4.89
C GLU A 192 8.85 -14.71 -6.33
N ALA A 193 8.67 -16.00 -6.68
CA ALA A 193 8.91 -16.51 -8.03
C ALA A 193 8.06 -15.80 -9.10
N ASP A 194 6.84 -15.41 -8.75
CA ASP A 194 6.00 -14.51 -9.55
C ASP A 194 5.86 -13.16 -8.83
N PRO A 195 6.68 -12.16 -9.17
CA PRO A 195 6.68 -10.87 -8.53
C PRO A 195 5.66 -9.88 -9.14
N THR A 196 4.81 -10.30 -10.07
CA THR A 196 3.92 -9.44 -10.87
C THR A 196 3.06 -8.54 -10.00
N ALA A 197 2.48 -9.06 -8.92
CA ALA A 197 1.65 -8.27 -8.02
C ALA A 197 2.41 -7.09 -7.38
N ASP A 198 3.71 -7.25 -7.15
CA ASP A 198 4.59 -6.21 -6.60
C ASP A 198 5.02 -5.22 -7.69
N ILE A 199 5.70 -5.73 -8.74
CA ILE A 199 6.37 -4.88 -9.73
C ILE A 199 5.40 -4.12 -10.64
N ASP A 200 4.19 -4.64 -10.85
CA ASP A 200 3.12 -3.94 -11.57
C ASP A 200 2.28 -3.04 -10.66
N GLY A 201 2.54 -3.05 -9.34
CA GLY A 201 1.92 -2.12 -8.38
C GLY A 201 0.55 -2.56 -7.84
N LEU A 202 0.09 -3.79 -8.13
CA LEU A 202 -1.22 -4.28 -7.72
C LEU A 202 -1.36 -4.40 -6.20
N ASP A 203 -0.31 -4.87 -5.52
CA ASP A 203 -0.24 -4.92 -4.05
C ASP A 203 -0.40 -3.53 -3.43
N ALA A 204 0.33 -2.55 -3.97
CA ALA A 204 0.23 -1.15 -3.52
C ALA A 204 -1.16 -0.56 -3.80
N GLY A 205 -1.78 -0.90 -4.95
CA GLY A 205 -3.12 -0.44 -5.31
C GLY A 205 -4.19 -0.86 -4.30
N ARG A 206 -4.17 -2.12 -3.84
CA ARG A 206 -5.09 -2.60 -2.80
C ARG A 206 -4.95 -1.82 -1.49
N LYS A 207 -3.70 -1.56 -1.09
CA LYS A 207 -3.40 -0.79 0.12
C LYS A 207 -3.84 0.67 0.01
N VAL A 208 -3.67 1.29 -1.17
CA VAL A 208 -4.14 2.66 -1.44
C VAL A 208 -5.66 2.76 -1.36
N ALA A 209 -6.40 1.80 -1.91
CA ALA A 209 -7.86 1.76 -1.79
C ALA A 209 -8.32 1.76 -0.33
N ILE A 210 -7.66 0.95 0.52
CA ILE A 210 -7.95 0.89 1.95
C ILE A 210 -7.58 2.22 2.64
N LEU A 211 -6.39 2.76 2.39
CA LEU A 211 -5.92 4.02 2.98
C LEU A 211 -6.83 5.19 2.61
N ALA A 212 -7.19 5.32 1.33
CA ALA A 212 -8.11 6.35 0.85
C ALA A 212 -9.48 6.24 1.52
N SER A 213 -10.02 5.02 1.62
CA SER A 213 -11.31 4.79 2.26
C SER A 213 -11.31 5.22 3.72
N VAL A 214 -10.27 4.88 4.47
CA VAL A 214 -10.16 5.20 5.90
C VAL A 214 -9.88 6.69 6.12
N ALA A 215 -8.93 7.27 5.38
CA ALA A 215 -8.51 8.64 5.58
C ALA A 215 -9.57 9.67 5.17
N PHE A 216 -10.32 9.40 4.11
CA PHE A 216 -11.30 10.37 3.57
C PHE A 216 -12.75 10.04 3.95
N ASN A 217 -12.97 8.99 4.73
CA ASN A 217 -14.28 8.54 5.16
C ASN A 217 -15.24 8.30 3.99
N SER A 218 -14.72 7.84 2.86
CA SER A 218 -15.46 7.56 1.63
C SER A 218 -14.99 6.25 1.03
N ARG A 219 -15.90 5.49 0.45
CA ARG A 219 -15.57 4.20 -0.15
C ARG A 219 -14.75 4.38 -1.41
N VAL A 220 -13.55 3.83 -1.43
CA VAL A 220 -12.68 3.62 -2.60
C VAL A 220 -12.40 2.14 -2.71
N VAL A 221 -12.68 1.52 -3.85
CA VAL A 221 -12.42 0.11 -4.11
C VAL A 221 -11.17 -0.05 -4.98
N PHE A 222 -10.65 -1.26 -5.06
CA PHE A 222 -9.42 -1.52 -5.84
C PHE A 222 -9.53 -1.10 -7.31
N ASP A 223 -10.69 -1.31 -7.94
CA ASP A 223 -10.95 -0.97 -9.35
C ASP A 223 -10.98 0.55 -9.61
N ASP A 224 -11.12 1.36 -8.57
CA ASP A 224 -11.06 2.83 -8.66
C ASP A 224 -9.63 3.36 -8.73
N VAL A 225 -8.63 2.53 -8.38
CA VAL A 225 -7.23 2.96 -8.26
C VAL A 225 -6.53 2.82 -9.60
N TYR A 226 -5.99 3.92 -10.14
CA TYR A 226 -5.10 3.84 -11.31
C TYR A 226 -3.75 3.26 -10.89
N ILE A 227 -3.22 2.29 -11.67
CA ILE A 227 -2.00 1.58 -11.31
C ILE A 227 -0.99 1.59 -12.48
N GLU A 228 0.24 1.97 -12.16
CA GLU A 228 1.41 1.90 -13.03
C GLU A 228 2.60 1.36 -12.24
N GLY A 229 3.17 0.23 -12.69
CA GLY A 229 4.30 -0.43 -12.04
C GLY A 229 5.68 0.15 -12.39
N ILE A 230 6.73 -0.48 -11.89
CA ILE A 230 8.13 -0.03 -12.04
C ILE A 230 8.89 -0.69 -13.20
N THR A 231 8.30 -1.63 -13.90
CA THR A 231 8.96 -2.47 -14.94
C THR A 231 9.57 -1.65 -16.08
N LYS A 232 9.09 -0.43 -16.30
CA LYS A 232 9.57 0.49 -17.34
C LYS A 232 10.58 1.52 -16.83
N ILE A 233 11.02 1.47 -15.59
CA ILE A 233 12.04 2.37 -15.06
C ILE A 233 13.43 1.82 -15.41
N SER A 234 14.28 2.66 -15.98
CA SER A 234 15.64 2.34 -16.36
C SER A 234 16.67 2.99 -15.43
N ALA A 235 17.89 2.46 -15.39
CA ALA A 235 19.01 3.08 -14.69
C ALA A 235 19.28 4.51 -15.19
N LYS A 236 19.01 4.78 -16.47
CA LYS A 236 19.13 6.13 -17.06
C LYS A 236 18.12 7.09 -16.42
N ASP A 237 16.88 6.68 -16.18
CA ASP A 237 15.85 7.49 -15.53
C ASP A 237 16.24 7.82 -14.07
N ILE A 238 16.82 6.85 -13.37
CA ILE A 238 17.37 7.04 -12.02
C ILE A 238 18.49 8.09 -12.00
N ARG A 239 19.41 8.04 -12.98
CA ARG A 239 20.49 9.05 -13.08
C ARG A 239 19.94 10.47 -13.29
N TYR A 240 18.95 10.63 -14.19
CA TYR A 240 18.31 11.93 -14.38
C TYR A 240 17.58 12.41 -13.12
N ALA A 241 16.89 11.53 -12.41
CA ALA A 241 16.28 11.91 -11.15
C ALA A 241 17.31 12.44 -10.14
N LYS A 242 18.46 11.77 -10.01
CA LYS A 242 19.57 12.24 -9.14
C LYS A 242 20.13 13.58 -9.55
N GLU A 243 20.39 13.81 -10.86
CA GLU A 243 20.87 15.10 -11.38
C GLU A 243 19.87 16.23 -11.07
N MET A 244 18.59 15.91 -10.94
CA MET A 244 17.54 16.87 -10.60
C MET A 244 17.28 17.01 -9.09
N GLY A 245 18.10 16.39 -8.23
CA GLY A 245 17.89 16.39 -6.78
C GLY A 245 16.65 15.62 -6.34
N CYS A 246 16.27 14.57 -7.09
CA CYS A 246 15.10 13.75 -6.83
C CYS A 246 15.48 12.28 -6.69
N ALA A 247 14.60 11.52 -6.03
CA ALA A 247 14.57 10.05 -6.07
C ALA A 247 13.36 9.56 -6.86
N ILE A 248 13.45 8.36 -7.47
CA ILE A 248 12.28 7.67 -8.02
C ILE A 248 11.78 6.66 -6.99
N LYS A 249 10.50 6.76 -6.62
CA LYS A 249 9.81 5.83 -5.73
C LYS A 249 8.51 5.37 -6.36
N LEU A 250 8.09 4.12 -6.10
CA LEU A 250 6.70 3.71 -6.37
C LEU A 250 5.84 4.24 -5.24
N LEU A 251 5.03 5.24 -5.53
CA LEU A 251 4.17 5.89 -4.55
C LEU A 251 2.72 5.50 -4.76
N GLY A 252 2.10 5.04 -3.68
CA GLY A 252 0.65 5.05 -3.56
C GLY A 252 0.20 6.42 -3.08
N VAL A 253 -0.71 7.05 -3.80
CA VAL A 253 -1.19 8.41 -3.52
C VAL A 253 -2.70 8.41 -3.46
N ALA A 254 -3.24 8.98 -2.40
CA ALA A 254 -4.64 9.32 -2.29
C ALA A 254 -4.78 10.78 -1.86
N ARG A 255 -5.62 11.57 -2.57
CA ARG A 255 -5.90 12.98 -2.26
C ARG A 255 -7.39 13.23 -2.19
N ASN A 256 -7.80 13.98 -1.19
CA ASN A 256 -9.15 14.49 -1.08
C ASN A 256 -9.19 15.91 -1.66
N THR A 257 -9.86 16.09 -2.79
CA THR A 257 -10.00 17.36 -3.49
C THR A 257 -11.45 17.83 -3.47
N GLU A 258 -11.70 19.11 -3.77
CA GLU A 258 -13.06 19.65 -3.87
C GLU A 258 -13.94 18.89 -4.87
N SER A 259 -13.34 18.31 -5.92
CA SER A 259 -14.05 17.59 -6.99
C SER A 259 -14.09 16.07 -6.80
N GLY A 260 -13.57 15.55 -5.69
CA GLY A 260 -13.57 14.12 -5.38
C GLY A 260 -12.21 13.58 -4.96
N VAL A 261 -12.13 12.26 -4.81
CA VAL A 261 -10.94 11.54 -4.39
C VAL A 261 -10.07 11.19 -5.59
N GLU A 262 -8.78 11.47 -5.52
CA GLU A 262 -7.77 10.92 -6.41
C GLU A 262 -7.13 9.71 -5.72
N ALA A 263 -7.01 8.58 -6.42
CA ALA A 263 -6.36 7.38 -5.90
C ALA A 263 -5.53 6.71 -7.01
N TYR A 264 -4.21 6.62 -6.82
CA TYR A 264 -3.35 6.02 -7.83
C TYR A 264 -2.04 5.48 -7.25
N VAL A 265 -1.42 4.55 -7.97
CA VAL A 265 -0.08 4.02 -7.72
C VAL A 265 0.76 4.23 -8.97
N CYS A 266 1.87 4.91 -8.86
CA CYS A 266 2.80 5.07 -9.97
C CYS A 266 4.23 5.38 -9.52
N PRO A 267 5.24 5.13 -10.35
CA PRO A 267 6.56 5.68 -10.16
C PRO A 267 6.51 7.20 -10.21
N MET A 268 7.12 7.85 -9.24
CA MET A 268 7.18 9.32 -9.17
C MET A 268 8.57 9.80 -8.85
N LEU A 269 8.96 10.93 -9.45
CA LEU A 269 10.08 11.70 -8.94
C LEU A 269 9.64 12.44 -7.69
N ILE A 270 10.37 12.25 -6.60
CA ILE A 270 10.14 12.93 -5.33
C ILE A 270 11.40 13.69 -4.94
N PRO A 271 11.34 14.99 -4.57
CA PRO A 271 12.49 15.78 -4.15
C PRO A 271 13.21 15.14 -2.95
N ASN A 272 14.53 15.24 -2.93
CA ASN A 272 15.36 14.60 -1.89
C ASN A 272 15.14 15.18 -0.48
N ASP A 273 14.55 16.38 -0.36
CA ASP A 273 14.15 16.99 0.91
C ASP A 273 12.82 16.47 1.45
N HIS A 274 12.06 15.72 0.65
CA HIS A 274 10.82 15.09 1.11
C HIS A 274 11.13 13.86 1.97
N PRO A 275 10.47 13.65 3.13
CA PRO A 275 10.75 12.52 4.05
C PRO A 275 10.69 11.14 3.37
N LEU A 276 9.77 10.91 2.44
CA LEU A 276 9.66 9.63 1.72
C LEU A 276 10.85 9.34 0.80
N ALA A 277 11.60 10.33 0.34
CA ALA A 277 12.78 10.13 -0.51
C ALA A 277 13.88 9.32 0.21
N THR A 278 13.97 9.46 1.52
CA THR A 278 14.99 8.81 2.36
C THR A 278 14.65 7.38 2.76
N VAL A 279 13.43 6.92 2.47
CA VAL A 279 12.98 5.55 2.79
C VAL A 279 13.56 4.57 1.77
N ASN A 280 14.54 3.76 2.18
CA ASN A 280 15.30 2.87 1.32
C ASN A 280 15.08 1.40 1.68
N ASP A 281 15.69 0.50 0.90
CA ASP A 281 15.62 -0.94 1.02
C ASP A 281 14.17 -1.46 1.05
N SER A 282 13.88 -2.47 1.85
CA SER A 282 12.54 -3.05 1.99
C SER A 282 11.65 -2.33 3.01
N TYR A 283 12.05 -1.13 3.47
CA TYR A 283 11.24 -0.35 4.38
C TYR A 283 10.05 0.30 3.69
N ASN A 284 8.97 0.45 4.45
CA ASN A 284 7.78 1.15 4.06
C ASN A 284 7.61 2.42 4.87
N ALA A 285 6.83 3.36 4.33
CA ALA A 285 6.39 4.54 5.06
C ALA A 285 5.06 5.04 4.51
N VAL A 286 4.22 5.56 5.39
CA VAL A 286 2.99 6.26 5.02
C VAL A 286 3.09 7.69 5.56
N PHE A 287 3.00 8.64 4.66
CA PHE A 287 2.98 10.07 4.93
C PHE A 287 1.53 10.55 4.83
N VAL A 288 1.12 11.36 5.77
CA VAL A 288 -0.23 11.93 5.81
C VAL A 288 -0.16 13.43 6.01
N HIS A 289 -1.08 14.15 5.37
CA HIS A 289 -1.26 15.59 5.56
C HIS A 289 -2.70 15.90 5.99
N GLY A 290 -2.83 16.59 7.11
CA GLY A 290 -4.10 17.04 7.68
C GLY A 290 -4.06 18.51 8.06
N ASP A 291 -5.22 19.14 8.19
CA ASP A 291 -5.35 20.58 8.45
C ASP A 291 -4.81 21.03 9.81
N ALA A 292 -4.82 20.18 10.83
CA ALA A 292 -4.34 20.50 12.16
C ALA A 292 -2.99 19.83 12.50
N VAL A 293 -2.76 18.59 12.06
CA VAL A 293 -1.53 17.84 12.31
C VAL A 293 -0.41 18.24 11.35
N GLU A 294 -0.76 18.92 10.25
CA GLU A 294 0.12 19.19 9.13
C GLU A 294 0.68 17.87 8.57
N ASP A 295 2.00 17.68 8.60
CA ASP A 295 2.67 16.52 8.05
C ASP A 295 3.04 15.53 9.16
N ALA A 296 2.64 14.27 8.98
CA ALA A 296 3.09 13.17 9.83
C ALA A 296 3.53 11.98 8.96
N MET A 297 4.53 11.23 9.42
CA MET A 297 5.02 10.05 8.72
C MET A 297 5.14 8.85 9.68
N PHE A 298 4.65 7.71 9.22
CA PHE A 298 4.75 6.43 9.90
C PHE A 298 5.69 5.53 9.10
N PHE A 299 6.76 5.07 9.73
CA PHE A 299 7.86 4.37 9.07
C PHE A 299 8.18 3.06 9.79
N GLY A 300 8.53 2.00 9.03
CA GLY A 300 8.94 0.73 9.59
C GLY A 300 8.98 -0.42 8.58
N ARG A 301 8.87 -1.67 9.09
CA ARG A 301 8.79 -2.87 8.27
C ARG A 301 7.37 -3.06 7.75
N GLY A 302 7.20 -3.01 6.42
CA GLY A 302 5.91 -3.17 5.75
C GLY A 302 5.43 -4.62 5.62
N ALA A 303 6.29 -5.60 5.91
CA ALA A 303 6.01 -7.03 5.89
C ALA A 303 6.97 -7.77 6.83
N GLY A 304 6.73 -9.06 7.03
CA GLY A 304 7.56 -9.95 7.83
C GLY A 304 6.77 -10.66 8.92
N GLU A 305 7.29 -11.78 9.39
CA GLU A 305 6.64 -12.65 10.38
C GLU A 305 6.25 -11.87 11.66
N LEU A 306 7.23 -11.33 12.36
CA LEU A 306 7.01 -10.64 13.63
C LEU A 306 6.44 -9.22 13.48
N PRO A 307 6.88 -8.38 12.51
CA PRO A 307 6.28 -7.07 12.30
C PRO A 307 4.77 -7.13 12.05
N THR A 308 4.33 -8.01 11.14
CA THR A 308 2.90 -8.17 10.82
C THR A 308 2.13 -8.78 11.99
N ALA A 309 2.74 -9.77 12.69
CA ALA A 309 2.16 -10.33 13.90
C ALA A 309 1.94 -9.28 14.99
N SER A 310 2.85 -8.31 15.14
CA SER A 310 2.70 -7.21 16.09
C SER A 310 1.43 -6.38 15.85
N ALA A 311 1.10 -6.08 14.60
CA ALA A 311 -0.13 -5.36 14.27
C ALA A 311 -1.39 -6.19 14.56
N VAL A 312 -1.38 -7.49 14.21
CA VAL A 312 -2.47 -8.43 14.53
C VAL A 312 -2.70 -8.52 16.05
N VAL A 313 -1.62 -8.67 16.83
CA VAL A 313 -1.71 -8.74 18.29
C VAL A 313 -2.20 -7.42 18.88
N GLY A 314 -1.81 -6.28 18.29
CA GLY A 314 -2.35 -4.98 18.65
C GLY A 314 -3.87 -4.89 18.48
N ASP A 315 -4.40 -5.45 17.40
CA ASP A 315 -5.85 -5.53 17.16
C ASP A 315 -6.54 -6.46 18.17
N ILE A 316 -5.93 -7.60 18.50
CA ILE A 316 -6.45 -8.49 19.55
C ILE A 316 -6.55 -7.74 20.88
N PHE A 317 -5.54 -6.94 21.24
CA PHE A 317 -5.55 -6.13 22.47
C PHE A 317 -6.71 -5.12 22.51
N ASP A 318 -7.00 -4.48 21.39
CA ASP A 318 -8.12 -3.54 21.31
C ASP A 318 -9.46 -4.26 21.45
N ILE A 319 -9.63 -5.43 20.81
CA ILE A 319 -10.82 -6.25 20.98
C ILE A 319 -11.02 -6.64 22.43
N VAL A 320 -9.99 -7.17 23.08
CA VAL A 320 -10.07 -7.60 24.49
C VAL A 320 -10.44 -6.44 25.40
N ARG A 321 -9.82 -5.27 25.21
CA ARG A 321 -10.17 -4.06 25.98
C ARG A 321 -11.61 -3.60 25.75
N ASN A 322 -12.10 -3.71 24.50
CA ASN A 322 -13.49 -3.37 24.19
C ASN A 322 -14.47 -4.37 24.84
N MET A 323 -14.11 -5.66 24.85
CA MET A 323 -14.91 -6.69 25.55
C MET A 323 -14.98 -6.41 27.06
N GLU A 324 -13.84 -6.10 27.70
CA GLU A 324 -13.77 -5.79 29.13
C GLU A 324 -14.57 -4.53 29.49
N ALA A 325 -14.52 -3.53 28.63
CA ALA A 325 -15.23 -2.26 28.82
C ALA A 325 -16.69 -2.29 28.35
N GLY A 326 -17.16 -3.39 27.75
CA GLY A 326 -18.52 -3.50 27.22
C GLY A 326 -18.81 -2.53 26.06
N CYS A 327 -17.80 -2.19 25.25
CA CYS A 327 -17.89 -1.23 24.16
C CYS A 327 -17.48 -1.78 22.79
N CYS A 328 -17.75 -3.05 22.55
CA CYS A 328 -17.48 -3.70 21.25
C CYS A 328 -18.18 -2.98 20.09
N GLY A 329 -17.55 -2.97 18.91
CA GLY A 329 -18.08 -2.30 17.73
C GLY A 329 -17.95 -0.75 17.75
N ARG A 330 -17.30 -0.15 18.75
CA ARG A 330 -17.16 1.31 18.87
C ARG A 330 -16.38 1.96 17.73
N ILE A 331 -15.46 1.23 17.08
CA ILE A 331 -14.66 1.69 15.94
C ILE A 331 -15.10 0.93 14.70
N GLY A 332 -16.28 1.26 14.21
CA GLY A 332 -16.84 0.67 13.00
C GLY A 332 -16.28 1.28 11.71
N CYS A 333 -17.00 1.06 10.60
CA CYS A 333 -16.73 1.70 9.33
C CYS A 333 -16.94 3.21 9.43
N THR A 334 -15.95 3.98 8.95
CA THR A 334 -16.01 5.45 8.92
C THR A 334 -16.40 5.99 7.55
N CYS A 335 -16.73 5.14 6.57
CA CYS A 335 -17.10 5.55 5.22
C CYS A 335 -18.54 6.08 5.15
N TYR A 336 -18.79 7.25 5.76
CA TYR A 336 -20.10 7.91 5.77
C TYR A 336 -20.28 8.89 4.60
N LYS A 337 -19.20 9.27 3.91
CA LYS A 337 -19.22 10.11 2.72
C LYS A 337 -19.39 9.26 1.45
N GLN A 338 -19.86 9.88 0.38
CA GLN A 338 -19.98 9.30 -0.95
C GLN A 338 -19.26 10.20 -1.95
N LEU A 339 -17.95 10.38 -1.75
CA LEU A 339 -17.15 11.20 -2.65
C LEU A 339 -16.90 10.44 -3.95
N PRO A 340 -17.05 11.09 -5.12
CA PRO A 340 -16.70 10.47 -6.40
C PRO A 340 -15.19 10.22 -6.46
N VAL A 341 -14.79 9.10 -7.07
CA VAL A 341 -13.37 8.86 -7.38
C VAL A 341 -13.10 9.38 -8.78
N LYS A 342 -12.10 10.23 -8.91
CA LYS A 342 -11.71 10.88 -10.17
C LYS A 342 -11.00 9.88 -11.07
N LYS A 343 -11.28 9.94 -12.36
CA LYS A 343 -10.46 9.26 -13.37
C LYS A 343 -9.08 9.89 -13.40
N MET A 344 -8.05 9.09 -13.68
CA MET A 344 -6.67 9.57 -13.73
C MET A 344 -6.50 10.76 -14.70
N GLU A 345 -7.22 10.76 -15.81
CA GLU A 345 -7.20 11.83 -16.83
C GLU A 345 -7.64 13.20 -16.31
N ASP A 346 -8.42 13.24 -15.21
CA ASP A 346 -8.93 14.46 -14.58
C ASP A 346 -8.07 14.92 -13.41
N THR A 347 -6.97 14.22 -13.12
CA THR A 347 -6.01 14.62 -12.09
C THR A 347 -5.01 15.65 -12.63
N TYR A 348 -4.40 16.40 -11.73
CA TYR A 348 -3.42 17.41 -12.09
C TYR A 348 -2.07 17.06 -11.50
N ASN A 349 -1.06 16.87 -12.36
CA ASN A 349 0.28 16.50 -11.97
C ASN A 349 1.33 17.35 -12.70
N ARG A 350 2.58 17.32 -12.25
CA ARG A 350 3.76 17.75 -12.99
C ARG A 350 4.40 16.55 -13.64
N TYR A 351 5.07 16.74 -14.75
CA TYR A 351 5.68 15.65 -15.50
C TYR A 351 7.15 15.92 -15.81
N PHE A 352 7.92 14.87 -15.67
CA PHE A 352 9.22 14.71 -16.33
C PHE A 352 8.96 13.99 -17.65
N LEU A 353 9.44 14.59 -18.75
CA LEU A 353 9.36 14.04 -20.10
C LEU A 353 10.75 14.02 -20.71
N ARG A 354 11.21 12.85 -21.14
CA ARG A 354 12.50 12.69 -21.84
C ARG A 354 12.26 12.15 -23.24
N LEU A 355 12.81 12.84 -24.22
CA LEU A 355 12.62 12.51 -25.63
C LEU A 355 13.90 12.75 -26.42
N HIS A 356 14.00 12.08 -27.58
CA HIS A 356 15.07 12.29 -28.56
C HIS A 356 14.46 12.99 -29.78
N VAL A 357 15.08 14.07 -30.19
CA VAL A 357 14.65 14.92 -31.29
C VAL A 357 15.76 15.15 -32.29
N GLU A 358 15.43 15.57 -33.51
CA GLU A 358 16.42 16.03 -34.47
C GLU A 358 17.20 17.22 -33.90
N ASP A 359 18.52 17.20 -34.04
CA ASP A 359 19.36 18.33 -33.64
C ASP A 359 19.44 19.37 -34.77
N ARG A 360 18.41 20.19 -34.87
CA ARG A 360 18.28 21.28 -35.84
C ARG A 360 17.50 22.46 -35.29
N CYS A 361 17.77 23.64 -35.89
CA CYS A 361 16.99 24.83 -35.56
C CYS A 361 15.49 24.62 -35.77
N GLY A 362 14.67 25.16 -34.85
CA GLY A 362 13.21 25.14 -34.91
C GLY A 362 12.55 23.98 -34.19
N VAL A 363 13.23 22.90 -33.84
CA VAL A 363 12.62 21.74 -33.19
C VAL A 363 12.00 22.08 -31.83
N LEU A 364 12.69 22.88 -31.03
CA LEU A 364 12.12 23.32 -29.75
C LEU A 364 10.89 24.22 -29.94
N ALA A 365 10.85 25.02 -31.02
CA ALA A 365 9.68 25.83 -31.35
C ALA A 365 8.48 24.93 -31.71
N GLU A 366 8.69 23.90 -32.55
CA GLU A 366 7.65 22.90 -32.87
C GLU A 366 7.11 22.21 -31.62
N MET A 367 7.98 21.85 -30.66
CA MET A 367 7.59 21.23 -29.40
C MET A 367 6.78 22.18 -28.51
N THR A 368 7.25 23.41 -28.36
CA THR A 368 6.58 24.41 -27.51
C THR A 368 5.23 24.84 -28.09
N GLU A 369 5.06 24.85 -29.41
CA GLU A 369 3.76 25.06 -30.05
C GLU A 369 2.75 23.98 -29.66
N VAL A 370 3.15 22.69 -29.68
CA VAL A 370 2.29 21.58 -29.23
C VAL A 370 1.95 21.74 -27.75
N PHE A 371 2.90 22.04 -26.89
CA PHE A 371 2.63 22.26 -25.48
C PHE A 371 1.67 23.41 -25.25
N ALA A 372 1.85 24.54 -25.92
CA ALA A 372 0.95 25.69 -25.84
C ALA A 372 -0.48 25.34 -26.27
N LYS A 373 -0.64 24.58 -27.35
CA LYS A 373 -1.96 24.12 -27.85
C LYS A 373 -2.76 23.34 -26.80
N TYR A 374 -2.08 22.53 -25.96
CA TYR A 374 -2.71 21.72 -24.91
C TYR A 374 -2.54 22.30 -23.51
N HIS A 375 -2.24 23.59 -23.39
CA HIS A 375 -2.06 24.31 -22.12
C HIS A 375 -1.01 23.69 -21.19
N VAL A 376 0.01 23.02 -21.74
CA VAL A 376 1.13 22.47 -20.99
C VAL A 376 2.19 23.55 -20.80
N SER A 377 2.28 24.11 -19.61
CA SER A 377 3.33 25.08 -19.27
C SER A 377 4.62 24.35 -18.90
N ILE A 378 5.74 24.85 -19.41
CA ILE A 378 7.09 24.32 -19.16
C ILE A 378 7.68 25.03 -17.97
N ALA A 379 8.09 24.28 -16.94
CA ALA A 379 8.83 24.81 -15.80
C ALA A 379 10.34 24.78 -16.05
N GLN A 380 10.84 23.76 -16.75
CA GLN A 380 12.24 23.61 -17.09
C GLN A 380 12.40 22.80 -18.38
N ILE A 381 13.36 23.18 -19.21
CA ILE A 381 13.79 22.43 -20.38
C ILE A 381 15.30 22.36 -20.40
N ILE A 382 15.84 21.18 -20.67
CA ILE A 382 17.28 20.92 -20.78
C ILE A 382 17.50 20.13 -22.07
N GLN A 383 18.35 20.66 -22.94
CA GLN A 383 18.84 19.93 -24.09
C GLN A 383 20.27 19.44 -23.79
N LYS A 384 20.54 18.17 -24.04
CA LYS A 384 21.87 17.58 -23.95
C LYS A 384 22.27 17.09 -25.34
N ASP A 385 23.51 17.37 -25.69
CA ASP A 385 24.07 16.85 -26.95
C ASP A 385 24.06 15.33 -26.94
N SER A 386 23.81 14.73 -28.10
CA SER A 386 23.94 13.28 -28.28
C SER A 386 25.37 12.85 -27.96
N GLN A 387 25.53 11.81 -27.16
CA GLN A 387 26.84 11.22 -26.90
C GLN A 387 27.43 10.53 -28.15
N ASN A 388 26.60 10.25 -29.17
CA ASN A 388 26.99 9.73 -30.47
C ASN A 388 26.93 10.87 -31.50
N GLN A 389 28.07 11.36 -31.92
CA GLN A 389 28.19 12.44 -32.91
C GLN A 389 27.58 12.09 -34.29
N ASP A 390 27.29 10.82 -34.54
CA ASP A 390 26.78 10.34 -35.84
C ASP A 390 25.24 10.39 -35.98
N ASP A 391 24.48 10.59 -34.90
CA ASP A 391 23.02 10.41 -34.95
C ASP A 391 22.24 11.69 -35.26
N HIS A 392 22.85 12.87 -35.30
CA HIS A 392 22.16 14.17 -35.45
C HIS A 392 20.91 14.32 -34.56
N LEU A 393 20.95 13.71 -33.37
CA LEU A 393 19.88 13.73 -32.40
C LEU A 393 20.30 14.46 -31.13
N ALA A 394 19.38 15.23 -30.57
CA ALA A 394 19.52 15.81 -29.25
C ALA A 394 18.58 15.08 -28.26
N GLU A 395 19.03 14.92 -27.03
CA GLU A 395 18.16 14.48 -25.95
C GLU A 395 17.60 15.70 -25.23
N VAL A 396 16.26 15.79 -25.20
CA VAL A 396 15.56 16.89 -24.52
C VAL A 396 14.82 16.35 -23.31
N VAL A 397 15.01 17.02 -22.17
CA VAL A 397 14.29 16.77 -20.93
C VAL A 397 13.41 17.98 -20.62
N VAL A 398 12.13 17.73 -20.40
CA VAL A 398 11.16 18.78 -20.06
C VAL A 398 10.55 18.46 -18.70
N ILE A 399 10.48 19.45 -17.82
CA ILE A 399 9.65 19.44 -16.61
C ILE A 399 8.50 20.39 -16.83
N THR A 400 7.27 19.89 -16.66
CA THR A 400 6.08 20.73 -16.80
C THR A 400 5.73 21.42 -15.49
N SER A 401 4.99 22.52 -15.58
CA SER A 401 4.14 22.99 -14.48
C SER A 401 3.00 22.01 -14.24
N LYS A 402 2.17 22.25 -13.24
CA LYS A 402 1.00 21.43 -12.94
C LYS A 402 0.02 21.51 -14.12
N VAL A 403 -0.37 20.37 -14.67
CA VAL A 403 -1.22 20.25 -15.86
C VAL A 403 -2.18 19.05 -15.68
N ARG A 404 -3.35 19.12 -16.31
CA ARG A 404 -4.32 18.00 -16.35
C ARG A 404 -3.69 16.84 -17.12
N GLU A 405 -3.80 15.62 -16.56
CA GLU A 405 -3.20 14.42 -17.15
C GLU A 405 -3.68 14.16 -18.58
N GLY A 406 -4.98 14.33 -18.84
CA GLY A 406 -5.55 14.15 -20.18
C GLY A 406 -4.93 15.08 -21.23
N ASP A 407 -4.72 16.36 -20.88
CA ASP A 407 -4.13 17.35 -21.78
C ASP A 407 -2.65 17.04 -22.03
N PHE A 408 -1.91 16.66 -20.96
CA PHE A 408 -0.52 16.22 -21.09
C PHE A 408 -0.38 14.97 -21.98
N LYS A 409 -1.22 13.94 -21.77
CA LYS A 409 -1.20 12.74 -22.61
C LYS A 409 -1.47 13.05 -24.09
N THR A 410 -2.42 13.96 -24.36
CA THR A 410 -2.74 14.38 -25.73
C THR A 410 -1.58 15.14 -26.36
N ALA A 411 -0.91 16.05 -25.59
CA ALA A 411 0.28 16.74 -26.07
C ALA A 411 1.42 15.75 -26.39
N VAL A 412 1.67 14.79 -25.52
CA VAL A 412 2.71 13.75 -25.73
C VAL A 412 2.39 12.90 -26.95
N GLN A 413 1.12 12.54 -27.16
CA GLN A 413 0.67 11.80 -28.35
C GLN A 413 0.90 12.61 -29.63
N GLU A 414 0.58 13.89 -29.63
CA GLU A 414 0.83 14.75 -30.81
C GLU A 414 2.33 14.93 -31.06
N LEU A 415 3.14 15.12 -29.99
CA LEU A 415 4.60 15.16 -30.12
C LEU A 415 5.17 13.88 -30.75
N SER A 416 4.64 12.71 -30.38
CA SER A 416 5.11 11.43 -30.92
C SER A 416 4.87 11.29 -32.43
N ASN A 417 3.93 12.08 -32.99
CA ASN A 417 3.59 12.09 -34.42
C ASN A 417 4.38 13.14 -35.22
N LYS A 418 5.17 14.00 -34.57
CA LYS A 418 6.02 14.97 -35.25
C LYS A 418 7.25 14.29 -35.83
N SER A 419 7.61 14.56 -37.07
CA SER A 419 8.79 13.99 -37.73
C SER A 419 10.11 14.33 -37.04
N SER A 420 10.15 15.51 -36.40
CA SER A 420 11.31 15.97 -35.61
C SER A 420 11.49 15.22 -34.28
N VAL A 421 10.46 14.56 -33.77
CA VAL A 421 10.52 13.74 -32.54
C VAL A 421 10.73 12.28 -32.90
N LYS A 422 11.90 11.75 -32.65
CA LYS A 422 12.23 10.37 -33.02
C LYS A 422 11.75 9.35 -32.00
N ARG A 423 11.77 9.70 -30.71
CA ARG A 423 11.33 8.81 -29.64
C ARG A 423 10.99 9.59 -28.38
N ILE A 424 9.85 9.28 -27.78
CA ILE A 424 9.54 9.62 -26.40
C ILE A 424 10.07 8.48 -25.52
N SER A 425 11.12 8.77 -24.78
CA SER A 425 11.87 7.77 -24.04
C SER A 425 11.23 7.46 -22.69
N LYS A 426 10.70 8.49 -22.03
CA LYS A 426 10.10 8.34 -20.70
C LYS A 426 9.20 9.51 -20.31
N THR A 427 8.13 9.18 -19.63
CA THR A 427 7.29 10.12 -18.88
C THR A 427 7.19 9.63 -17.44
N ILE A 428 7.40 10.49 -16.45
CA ILE A 428 7.25 10.18 -15.02
C ILE A 428 6.57 11.37 -14.35
N ARG A 429 5.63 11.10 -13.43
CA ARG A 429 5.02 12.15 -12.61
C ARG A 429 6.03 12.70 -11.60
N VAL A 430 5.95 14.00 -11.32
CA VAL A 430 6.82 14.68 -10.36
C VAL A 430 5.99 15.16 -9.19
N TYR A 431 6.31 14.65 -8.00
CA TYR A 431 5.74 15.17 -6.77
C TYR A 431 6.41 16.50 -6.43
N ARG A 432 5.60 17.52 -6.22
CA ARG A 432 6.04 18.80 -5.67
C ARG A 432 4.84 19.45 -4.97
N LYS A 433 5.04 19.77 -3.72
CA LYS A 433 4.06 20.52 -2.91
C LYS A 433 3.76 21.88 -3.53
#